data_a2ac316c4824d786c37340ca250d7f5d
#
_entry.id   a2ac316c4824d786c37340ca250d7f5d
#
_cell.length_a   1.000
_cell.length_b   1.000
_cell.length_c   1.000
_cell.angle_alpha   90.00
_cell.angle_beta   90.00
_cell.angle_gamma   90.00
#
_symmetry.space_group_name_H-M   'P 1'
#
loop_
_entity.id
_entity.type
_entity.pdbx_description
1 polymer ?
#
loop_
_entity_poly.entity_id
_entity_poly.type
_entity_poly.pdbx_seq_one_letter_code
_entity_poly.pdbx_strand_id
1 'polypeptide(L)'
;MPETITKAAKQPAKAPKAKTQAQGSVTHKQTPQTPRKTGRPSKYDPEIARIICEQLSEGVPLRQICRENDGFPAWRTVYDWMGKDPALSASIARARDIGYDALAEECLLIADTPQFGQKQVMSDEGATTTIEDMLGHRKLQIETRLKLLAKFHPTKYGDLTTTRLFDIIRNLEMKTRAGTA
;
A
#
# COMPACT_ATOMS: atom_id res chain seq x y z
N MET A 1 41.52 6.46 -48.21
CA MET A 1 42.20 5.17 -48.41
C MET A 1 42.14 4.43 -47.13
N PRO A 2 41.76 3.23 -47.25
CA PRO A 2 40.91 2.50 -46.33
C PRO A 2 41.68 1.39 -45.60
N GLU A 3 40.99 0.69 -44.67
CA GLU A 3 41.05 -0.76 -44.46
C GLU A 3 40.19 -1.10 -43.25
N THR A 4 39.04 -1.54 -43.42
CA THR A 4 38.44 -2.87 -43.64
C THR A 4 39.19 -4.02 -42.95
N ILE A 5 38.40 -4.88 -42.42
CA ILE A 5 38.48 -6.33 -42.32
C ILE A 5 38.39 -6.79 -40.86
N THR A 6 37.64 -7.72 -40.44
CA THR A 6 36.74 -8.79 -40.82
C THR A 6 36.52 -9.63 -39.56
N LYS A 7 35.31 -9.90 -39.22
CA LYS A 7 34.58 -11.15 -39.14
C LYS A 7 35.42 -12.42 -38.80
N ALA A 8 35.12 -13.06 -37.69
CA ALA A 8 34.94 -14.52 -37.66
C ALA A 8 34.26 -15.01 -36.36
N ALA A 9 33.13 -15.64 -36.54
CA ALA A 9 32.47 -16.53 -35.62
C ALA A 9 33.19 -17.88 -35.56
N LYS A 10 33.18 -18.54 -34.42
CA LYS A 10 33.18 -20.00 -34.34
C LYS A 10 32.79 -20.51 -32.94
N GLN A 11 31.64 -21.09 -32.80
CA GLN A 11 31.34 -22.25 -31.95
C GLN A 11 31.62 -23.54 -32.77
N PRO A 12 31.54 -24.77 -32.24
CA PRO A 12 31.41 -25.31 -30.88
C PRO A 12 32.39 -26.48 -30.60
N ALA A 13 32.43 -26.99 -29.39
CA ALA A 13 32.73 -28.39 -29.17
C ALA A 13 32.20 -28.93 -27.83
N LYS A 14 31.65 -30.11 -27.95
CA LYS A 14 30.86 -30.89 -26.99
C LYS A 14 31.76 -31.99 -26.38
N ALA A 15 31.67 -32.14 -25.03
CA ALA A 15 31.85 -33.32 -24.17
C ALA A 15 33.14 -34.16 -24.26
N PRO A 16 33.57 -34.88 -23.18
CA PRO A 16 32.78 -35.99 -22.64
C PRO A 16 32.87 -36.17 -21.09
N LYS A 17 31.98 -37.07 -20.65
CA LYS A 17 31.84 -37.57 -19.28
C LYS A 17 33.02 -38.41 -18.83
N ALA A 18 33.50 -38.25 -17.59
CA ALA A 18 34.19 -39.30 -16.85
C ALA A 18 33.68 -39.32 -15.38
N LYS A 19 33.24 -40.50 -14.98
CA LYS A 19 32.90 -40.87 -13.61
C LYS A 19 34.19 -41.12 -12.84
N THR A 20 34.32 -40.61 -11.63
CA THR A 20 35.14 -41.26 -10.60
C THR A 20 34.57 -40.92 -9.22
N GLN A 21 34.24 -41.95 -8.49
CA GLN A 21 33.85 -41.96 -7.10
C GLN A 21 35.08 -41.67 -6.23
N ALA A 22 34.93 -40.80 -5.25
CA ALA A 22 35.74 -40.85 -4.03
C ALA A 22 34.93 -40.35 -2.87
N GLN A 23 34.69 -41.23 -1.92
CA GLN A 23 34.09 -41.01 -0.62
C GLN A 23 35.01 -40.09 0.21
N GLY A 24 34.45 -39.00 0.71
CA GLY A 24 35.06 -38.15 1.71
C GLY A 24 33.99 -37.66 2.65
N SER A 25 33.85 -38.31 3.81
CA SER A 25 33.00 -37.91 4.91
C SER A 25 33.47 -36.57 5.48
N VAL A 26 32.81 -35.48 5.11
CA VAL A 26 32.99 -34.19 5.77
C VAL A 26 31.88 -34.03 6.77
N THR A 27 32.21 -34.18 8.03
CA THR A 27 31.35 -33.89 9.19
C THR A 27 30.98 -32.42 9.16
N HIS A 28 29.78 -32.11 8.67
CA HIS A 28 29.22 -30.75 8.67
C HIS A 28 28.81 -30.41 10.10
N LYS A 29 29.61 -29.57 10.76
CA LYS A 29 29.32 -28.97 12.04
C LYS A 29 28.03 -28.18 11.91
N GLN A 30 26.91 -28.73 12.40
CA GLN A 30 25.64 -28.06 12.45
C GLN A 30 25.73 -26.87 13.41
N THR A 31 25.77 -25.68 12.83
CA THR A 31 25.50 -24.43 13.56
C THR A 31 24.08 -24.53 14.14
N PRO A 32 23.83 -24.18 15.42
CA PRO A 32 22.49 -24.20 15.97
C PRO A 32 21.62 -23.22 15.19
N GLN A 33 20.73 -23.74 14.37
CA GLN A 33 19.71 -22.93 13.74
C GLN A 33 18.70 -22.55 14.83
N THR A 34 18.72 -21.28 15.22
CA THR A 34 17.61 -20.67 15.94
C THR A 34 16.31 -21.02 15.20
N PRO A 35 15.29 -21.57 15.90
CA PRO A 35 14.04 -21.91 15.25
C PRO A 35 13.44 -20.65 14.64
N ARG A 36 13.40 -20.58 13.31
CA ARG A 36 12.65 -19.56 12.59
C ARG A 36 11.21 -19.71 13.03
N LYS A 37 10.65 -18.69 13.69
CA LYS A 37 9.23 -18.63 13.99
C LYS A 37 8.47 -18.75 12.68
N THR A 38 8.07 -19.96 12.35
CA THR A 38 7.28 -20.29 11.17
C THR A 38 5.83 -19.87 11.43
N GLY A 39 5.41 -18.82 10.78
CA GLY A 39 4.01 -18.42 10.76
C GLY A 39 3.75 -17.04 11.37
N ARG A 40 2.98 -16.26 10.63
CA ARG A 40 2.45 -14.97 11.07
C ARG A 40 1.49 -15.22 12.24
N PRO A 41 1.55 -14.47 13.36
CA PRO A 41 0.73 -14.74 14.53
C PRO A 41 -0.76 -14.70 14.17
N SER A 42 -1.47 -15.80 14.44
CA SER A 42 -2.92 -15.91 14.25
C SER A 42 -3.70 -15.63 15.55
N LYS A 43 -3.01 -15.65 16.70
CA LYS A 43 -3.61 -15.38 18.01
C LYS A 43 -3.82 -13.87 18.15
N TYR A 44 -4.99 -13.49 18.67
CA TYR A 44 -5.30 -12.10 19.01
C TYR A 44 -4.29 -11.56 20.04
N ASP A 45 -3.76 -10.38 19.74
CA ASP A 45 -2.86 -9.64 20.60
C ASP A 45 -3.40 -8.20 20.71
N PRO A 46 -3.79 -7.78 21.94
CA PRO A 46 -4.37 -6.45 22.15
C PRO A 46 -3.37 -5.31 21.87
N GLU A 47 -2.07 -5.53 22.05
CA GLU A 47 -1.05 -4.53 21.77
C GLU A 47 -0.90 -4.31 20.25
N ILE A 48 -0.89 -5.39 19.47
CA ILE A 48 -0.91 -5.29 18.01
C ILE A 48 -2.18 -4.58 17.53
N ALA A 49 -3.32 -4.88 18.13
CA ALA A 49 -4.59 -4.24 17.79
C ALA A 49 -4.56 -2.73 18.09
N ARG A 50 -3.95 -2.32 19.20
CA ARG A 50 -3.76 -0.91 19.58
C ARG A 50 -2.88 -0.18 18.55
N ILE A 51 -1.73 -0.75 18.17
CA ILE A 51 -0.83 -0.17 17.19
C ILE A 51 -1.51 -0.07 15.81
N ILE A 52 -2.30 -1.07 15.43
CA ILE A 52 -3.09 -1.01 14.19
C ILE A 52 -4.07 0.17 14.21
N CYS A 53 -4.78 0.39 15.32
CA CYS A 53 -5.70 1.51 15.45
C CYS A 53 -4.96 2.86 15.39
N GLU A 54 -3.80 2.97 16.03
CA GLU A 54 -2.97 4.16 16.03
C GLU A 54 -2.54 4.53 14.58
N GLN A 55 -1.96 3.59 13.85
CA GLN A 55 -1.54 3.82 12.46
C GLN A 55 -2.71 4.05 11.50
N LEU A 56 -3.87 3.41 11.73
CA LEU A 56 -5.09 3.71 10.99
C LEU A 56 -5.55 5.15 11.22
N SER A 57 -5.41 5.68 12.44
CA SER A 57 -5.76 7.06 12.77
C SER A 57 -4.83 8.09 12.11
N GLU A 58 -3.62 7.68 11.74
CA GLU A 58 -2.68 8.47 10.92
C GLU A 58 -2.97 8.39 9.41
N GLY A 59 -4.02 7.66 9.02
CA GLY A 59 -4.41 7.50 7.62
C GLY A 59 -3.69 6.38 6.88
N VAL A 60 -2.86 5.56 7.56
CA VAL A 60 -2.14 4.45 6.92
C VAL A 60 -3.10 3.30 6.63
N PRO A 61 -3.15 2.75 5.39
CA PRO A 61 -4.03 1.66 5.04
C PRO A 61 -3.71 0.35 5.79
N LEU A 62 -4.72 -0.37 6.29
CA LEU A 62 -4.55 -1.63 7.03
C LEU A 62 -3.61 -2.64 6.36
N ARG A 63 -3.69 -2.78 5.04
CA ARG A 63 -2.83 -3.71 4.30
C ARG A 63 -1.36 -3.29 4.33
N GLN A 64 -1.09 -2.00 4.33
CA GLN A 64 0.25 -1.45 4.44
C GLN A 64 0.78 -1.68 5.84
N ILE A 65 0.03 -1.36 6.88
CA ILE A 65 0.36 -1.61 8.28
C ILE A 65 0.79 -3.07 8.49
N CYS A 66 -0.03 -4.01 8.02
CA CYS A 66 0.26 -5.45 8.16
C CYS A 66 1.46 -5.94 7.34
N ARG A 67 1.88 -5.19 6.31
CA ARG A 67 3.01 -5.56 5.45
C ARG A 67 4.33 -5.02 5.96
N GLU A 68 4.32 -3.80 6.47
CA GLU A 68 5.52 -3.06 6.88
C GLU A 68 6.00 -3.44 8.28
N ASN A 69 5.10 -3.94 9.13
CA ASN A 69 5.46 -4.35 10.49
C ASN A 69 5.73 -5.85 10.56
N ASP A 70 6.99 -6.20 10.81
CA ASP A 70 7.38 -7.60 11.03
C ASP A 70 6.72 -8.14 12.30
N GLY A 71 6.16 -9.35 12.19
CA GLY A 71 5.44 -10.00 13.29
C GLY A 71 3.95 -9.67 13.38
N PHE A 72 3.43 -8.73 12.55
CA PHE A 72 1.99 -8.46 12.52
C PHE A 72 1.22 -9.56 11.78
N PRO A 73 -0.06 -9.79 12.14
CA PRO A 73 -0.91 -10.75 11.45
C PRO A 73 -1.19 -10.32 10.01
N ALA A 74 -1.64 -11.25 9.19
CA ALA A 74 -2.18 -10.90 7.88
C ALA A 74 -3.43 -10.01 8.05
N TRP A 75 -3.65 -9.08 7.14
CA TRP A 75 -4.84 -8.20 7.17
C TRP A 75 -6.16 -8.97 7.31
N ARG A 76 -6.26 -10.19 6.75
CA ARG A 76 -7.44 -11.06 6.89
C ARG A 76 -7.66 -11.49 8.34
N THR A 77 -6.60 -11.82 9.06
CA THR A 77 -6.66 -12.19 10.47
C THR A 77 -7.21 -11.04 11.33
N VAL A 78 -6.89 -9.79 10.97
CA VAL A 78 -7.46 -8.61 11.64
C VAL A 78 -8.98 -8.54 11.42
N TYR A 79 -9.47 -8.82 10.20
CA TYR A 79 -10.90 -8.91 9.94
C TYR A 79 -11.57 -10.07 10.69
N ASP A 80 -10.89 -11.22 10.83
CA ASP A 80 -11.39 -12.35 11.64
C ASP A 80 -11.48 -11.95 13.12
N TRP A 81 -10.56 -11.14 13.62
CA TRP A 81 -10.63 -10.56 14.97
C TRP A 81 -11.81 -9.62 15.13
N MET A 82 -12.01 -8.70 14.18
CA MET A 82 -13.14 -7.77 14.16
C MET A 82 -14.49 -8.51 14.17
N GLY A 83 -14.58 -9.64 13.45
CA GLY A 83 -15.79 -10.47 13.42
C GLY A 83 -16.09 -11.16 14.76
N LYS A 84 -15.07 -11.38 15.60
CA LYS A 84 -15.18 -12.03 16.91
C LYS A 84 -15.34 -11.04 18.07
N ASP A 85 -14.81 -9.82 17.91
CA ASP A 85 -14.79 -8.78 18.92
C ASP A 85 -15.45 -7.48 18.39
N PRO A 86 -16.71 -7.21 18.76
CA PRO A 86 -17.40 -5.98 18.37
C PRO A 86 -16.72 -4.71 18.89
N ALA A 87 -16.06 -4.76 20.06
CA ALA A 87 -15.36 -3.61 20.63
C ALA A 87 -14.14 -3.24 19.77
N LEU A 88 -13.38 -4.23 19.32
CA LEU A 88 -12.29 -4.03 18.39
C LEU A 88 -12.80 -3.49 17.04
N SER A 89 -13.91 -4.03 16.54
CA SER A 89 -14.54 -3.54 15.29
C SER A 89 -14.90 -2.06 15.39
N ALA A 90 -15.50 -1.63 16.48
CA ALA A 90 -15.85 -0.23 16.73
C ALA A 90 -14.60 0.67 16.86
N SER A 91 -13.55 0.17 17.51
CA SER A 91 -12.28 0.89 17.65
C SER A 91 -11.59 1.11 16.30
N ILE A 92 -11.55 0.09 15.44
CA ILE A 92 -10.99 0.17 14.10
C ILE A 92 -11.84 1.11 13.20
N ALA A 93 -13.17 1.08 13.32
CA ALA A 93 -14.03 2.00 12.59
C ALA A 93 -13.72 3.45 12.96
N ARG A 94 -13.67 3.77 14.27
CA ARG A 94 -13.30 5.09 14.76
C ARG A 94 -11.91 5.53 14.33
N ALA A 95 -10.93 4.63 14.38
CA ALA A 95 -9.58 4.91 13.93
C ALA A 95 -9.53 5.28 12.45
N ARG A 96 -10.33 4.60 11.61
CA ARG A 96 -10.44 4.95 10.18
C ARG A 96 -11.10 6.31 9.96
N ASP A 97 -12.12 6.66 10.74
CA ASP A 97 -12.77 7.96 10.63
C ASP A 97 -11.79 9.10 10.94
N ILE A 98 -10.97 8.94 11.99
CA ILE A 98 -9.87 9.88 12.31
C ILE A 98 -8.84 9.91 11.17
N GLY A 99 -8.47 8.76 10.64
CA GLY A 99 -7.52 8.66 9.54
C GLY A 99 -8.00 9.33 8.24
N TYR A 100 -9.31 9.43 8.01
CA TYR A 100 -9.85 10.21 6.89
C TYR A 100 -9.62 11.72 7.10
N ASP A 101 -9.70 12.20 8.33
CA ASP A 101 -9.38 13.59 8.68
C ASP A 101 -7.88 13.87 8.45
N ALA A 102 -7.01 12.98 8.90
CA ALA A 102 -5.58 13.08 8.66
C ALA A 102 -5.23 13.12 7.15
N LEU A 103 -5.89 12.29 6.32
CA LEU A 103 -5.72 12.33 4.87
C LEU A 103 -6.21 13.64 4.23
N ALA A 104 -7.27 14.25 4.78
CA ALA A 104 -7.75 15.55 4.32
C ALA A 104 -6.76 16.68 4.67
N GLU A 105 -6.21 16.65 5.87
CA GLU A 105 -5.18 17.60 6.31
C GLU A 105 -3.87 17.44 5.49
N GLU A 106 -3.49 16.21 5.15
CA GLU A 106 -2.36 15.95 4.26
C GLU A 106 -2.54 16.58 2.87
N CYS A 107 -3.78 16.69 2.37
CA CYS A 107 -4.03 17.39 1.10
C CYS A 107 -3.65 18.88 1.18
N LEU A 108 -3.88 19.53 2.32
CA LEU A 108 -3.46 20.92 2.55
C LEU A 108 -1.93 21.02 2.59
N LEU A 109 -1.28 20.11 3.31
CA LEU A 109 0.18 20.07 3.38
C LEU A 109 0.81 19.89 1.99
N ILE A 110 0.25 18.99 1.16
CA ILE A 110 0.72 18.79 -0.22
C ILE A 110 0.48 20.05 -1.06
N ALA A 111 -0.64 20.76 -0.84
CA ALA A 111 -0.94 21.98 -1.58
C ALA A 111 0.02 23.13 -1.23
N ASP A 112 0.40 23.23 0.03
CA ASP A 112 1.23 24.33 0.54
C ASP A 112 2.73 24.09 0.38
N THR A 113 3.15 22.81 0.20
CA THR A 113 4.57 22.44 0.12
C THR A 113 4.99 22.14 -1.32
N PRO A 114 5.84 22.98 -1.96
CA PRO A 114 6.39 22.70 -3.28
C PRO A 114 7.22 21.41 -3.28
N GLN A 115 7.03 20.57 -4.31
CA GLN A 115 7.84 19.36 -4.52
C GLN A 115 8.60 19.48 -5.83
N PHE A 116 9.91 19.64 -5.75
CA PHE A 116 10.76 19.75 -6.93
C PHE A 116 11.12 18.38 -7.49
N GLY A 117 10.97 18.23 -8.79
CA GLY A 117 11.33 17.04 -9.54
C GLY A 117 12.14 17.39 -10.78
N GLN A 118 12.84 16.40 -11.33
CA GLN A 118 13.63 16.55 -12.55
C GLN A 118 12.80 16.10 -13.75
N LYS A 119 12.68 16.98 -14.76
CA LYS A 119 12.08 16.68 -16.05
C LYS A 119 13.18 16.64 -17.10
N GLN A 120 13.37 15.51 -17.73
CA GLN A 120 14.28 15.34 -18.84
C GLN A 120 13.50 15.40 -20.15
N VAL A 121 13.89 16.30 -21.02
CA VAL A 121 13.37 16.41 -22.37
C VAL A 121 14.49 16.04 -23.33
N MET A 122 14.28 15.01 -24.13
CA MET A 122 15.19 14.60 -25.21
C MET A 122 14.79 15.36 -26.46
N SER A 123 15.72 16.12 -27.03
CA SER A 123 15.58 16.75 -28.33
C SER A 123 16.70 16.27 -29.24
N ASP A 124 16.60 16.59 -30.57
CA ASP A 124 17.62 16.24 -31.54
C ASP A 124 18.97 16.91 -31.24
N GLU A 125 18.95 17.99 -30.44
CA GLU A 125 20.12 18.74 -30.00
C GLU A 125 20.73 18.24 -28.69
N GLY A 126 20.08 17.28 -28.01
CA GLY A 126 20.56 16.70 -26.74
C GLY A 126 19.50 16.60 -25.66
N ALA A 127 19.92 16.13 -24.49
CA ALA A 127 19.05 15.98 -23.31
C ALA A 127 19.12 17.25 -22.46
N THR A 128 17.98 17.90 -22.27
CA THR A 128 17.84 19.02 -21.34
C THR A 128 17.16 18.56 -20.07
N THR A 129 17.77 18.84 -18.91
CA THR A 129 17.20 18.55 -17.59
C THR A 129 16.74 19.84 -16.94
N THR A 130 15.44 19.93 -16.66
CA THR A 130 14.85 21.08 -15.97
C THR A 130 14.37 20.63 -14.59
N ILE A 131 14.61 21.45 -13.56
CA ILE A 131 14.06 21.26 -12.22
C ILE A 131 12.83 22.14 -12.08
N GLU A 132 11.67 21.52 -11.91
CA GLU A 132 10.38 22.20 -11.80
C GLU A 132 9.59 21.69 -10.60
N ASP A 133 8.66 22.50 -10.07
CA ASP A 133 7.66 22.00 -9.12
C ASP A 133 6.74 20.99 -9.83
N MET A 134 6.55 19.84 -9.22
CA MET A 134 5.74 18.74 -9.75
C MET A 134 4.23 19.00 -9.55
N LEU A 135 3.75 20.14 -9.99
CA LEU A 135 2.36 20.57 -9.86
C LEU A 135 1.35 19.51 -10.33
N GLY A 136 1.62 18.86 -11.46
CA GLY A 136 0.74 17.80 -11.98
C GLY A 136 0.64 16.59 -11.05
N HIS A 137 1.75 16.18 -10.46
CA HIS A 137 1.78 15.07 -9.51
C HIS A 137 1.06 15.42 -8.21
N ARG A 138 1.34 16.61 -7.64
CA ARG A 138 0.67 17.12 -6.43
C ARG A 138 -0.84 17.23 -6.64
N LYS A 139 -1.26 17.80 -7.77
CA LYS A 139 -2.67 17.89 -8.14
C LYS A 139 -3.32 16.51 -8.19
N LEU A 140 -2.69 15.53 -8.83
CA LEU A 140 -3.19 14.15 -8.91
C LEU A 140 -3.31 13.50 -7.52
N GLN A 141 -2.34 13.71 -6.63
CA GLN A 141 -2.38 13.21 -5.26
C GLN A 141 -3.59 13.77 -4.50
N ILE A 142 -3.77 15.10 -4.53
CA ILE A 142 -4.89 15.79 -3.87
C ILE A 142 -6.23 15.33 -4.44
N GLU A 143 -6.41 15.35 -5.75
CA GLU A 143 -7.66 14.93 -6.40
C GLU A 143 -8.02 13.49 -6.08
N THR A 144 -7.04 12.58 -6.08
CA THR A 144 -7.27 11.17 -5.78
C THR A 144 -7.73 10.99 -4.33
N ARG A 145 -7.07 11.65 -3.37
CA ARG A 145 -7.44 11.60 -1.96
C ARG A 145 -8.84 12.17 -1.74
N LEU A 146 -9.14 13.34 -2.26
CA LEU A 146 -10.46 13.96 -2.12
C LEU A 146 -11.58 13.11 -2.72
N LYS A 147 -11.36 12.51 -3.90
CA LYS A 147 -12.32 11.58 -4.52
C LYS A 147 -12.56 10.33 -3.70
N LEU A 148 -11.53 9.80 -3.04
CA LEU A 148 -11.66 8.64 -2.15
C LEU A 148 -12.39 9.02 -0.86
N LEU A 149 -12.04 10.15 -0.24
CA LEU A 149 -12.68 10.67 0.97
C LEU A 149 -14.19 10.89 0.76
N ALA A 150 -14.57 11.48 -0.38
CA ALA A 150 -15.97 11.68 -0.74
C ALA A 150 -16.75 10.36 -0.86
N LYS A 151 -16.09 9.26 -1.23
CA LYS A 151 -16.72 7.92 -1.31
C LYS A 151 -16.73 7.17 0.02
N PHE A 152 -15.67 7.30 0.82
CA PHE A 152 -15.56 6.59 2.09
C PHE A 152 -16.40 7.25 3.20
N HIS A 153 -16.48 8.58 3.20
CA HIS A 153 -17.23 9.34 4.19
C HIS A 153 -18.06 10.44 3.52
N PRO A 154 -19.13 10.07 2.75
CA PRO A 154 -19.90 11.00 1.94
C PRO A 154 -20.62 12.08 2.75
N THR A 155 -20.97 11.81 4.01
CA THR A 155 -21.62 12.79 4.91
C THR A 155 -20.71 13.96 5.27
N LYS A 156 -19.39 13.75 5.33
CA LYS A 156 -18.41 14.77 5.73
C LYS A 156 -17.69 15.39 4.53
N TYR A 157 -17.33 14.56 3.54
CA TYR A 157 -16.51 14.95 2.40
C TYR A 157 -17.20 14.84 1.03
N GLY A 158 -18.47 14.39 1.01
CA GLY A 158 -19.25 14.30 -0.22
C GLY A 158 -19.73 15.66 -0.71
N ASP A 159 -20.04 15.75 -1.99
CA ASP A 159 -20.68 16.92 -2.54
C ASP A 159 -22.05 17.16 -1.88
N LEU A 160 -22.36 18.42 -1.59
CA LEU A 160 -23.63 18.83 -0.97
C LEU A 160 -24.87 18.28 -1.69
N THR A 161 -24.78 18.11 -3.02
CA THR A 161 -25.85 17.52 -3.84
C THR A 161 -26.08 16.05 -3.51
N THR A 162 -25.00 15.28 -3.37
CA THR A 162 -25.06 13.85 -3.04
C THR A 162 -25.56 13.65 -1.62
N THR A 163 -25.09 14.45 -0.66
CA THR A 163 -25.51 14.41 0.74
C THR A 163 -26.99 14.75 0.88
N ARG A 164 -27.48 15.79 0.19
CA ARG A 164 -28.92 16.16 0.16
C ARG A 164 -29.76 15.05 -0.43
N LEU A 165 -29.32 14.39 -1.49
CA LEU A 165 -30.07 13.28 -2.11
C LEU A 165 -30.21 12.10 -1.12
N PHE A 166 -29.15 11.72 -0.41
CA PHE A 166 -29.23 10.69 0.62
C PHE A 166 -30.17 11.07 1.78
N ASP A 167 -30.14 12.32 2.23
CA ASP A 167 -31.03 12.79 3.27
C ASP A 167 -32.49 12.77 2.81
N ILE A 168 -32.79 13.15 1.58
CA ILE A 168 -34.12 13.07 0.99
C ILE A 168 -34.61 11.62 0.91
N ILE A 169 -33.80 10.72 0.39
CA ILE A 169 -34.15 9.28 0.29
C ILE A 169 -34.42 8.70 1.67
N ARG A 170 -33.55 8.94 2.64
CA ARG A 170 -33.72 8.48 4.03
C ARG A 170 -34.96 9.02 4.69
N ASN A 171 -35.30 10.30 4.46
CA ASN A 171 -36.50 10.91 4.97
C ASN A 171 -37.79 10.35 4.32
N LEU A 172 -37.73 9.99 3.02
CA LEU A 172 -38.81 9.32 2.31
C LEU A 172 -39.05 7.90 2.85
N GLU A 173 -37.99 7.14 3.08
CA GLU A 173 -38.07 5.78 3.64
C GLU A 173 -38.65 5.79 5.07
N MET A 174 -38.29 6.79 5.90
CA MET A 174 -38.84 6.95 7.23
C MET A 174 -40.35 7.28 7.19
N LYS A 175 -40.77 8.11 6.26
CA LYS A 175 -42.19 8.45 6.08
C LYS A 175 -43.03 7.28 5.57
N THR A 176 -42.52 6.48 4.67
CA THR A 176 -43.22 5.28 4.17
C THR A 176 -43.36 4.23 5.26
N ARG A 177 -42.39 4.06 6.14
CA ARG A 177 -42.48 3.15 7.31
C ARG A 177 -43.47 3.65 8.39
N ALA A 178 -43.58 4.94 8.58
CA ALA A 178 -44.51 5.54 9.55
C ALA A 178 -45.96 5.57 9.06
N GLY A 179 -46.20 5.50 7.74
CA GLY A 179 -47.53 5.53 7.15
C GLY A 179 -48.20 4.15 6.95
N THR A 180 -47.49 3.05 7.30
CA THR A 180 -47.97 1.65 7.19
C THR A 180 -48.27 1.02 8.56
N ALA A 181 -48.37 1.78 9.65
CA ALA A 181 -48.72 1.30 10.99
C ALA A 181 -50.19 1.65 11.36
#